data_45cdcbba90364b98a6933c565c905e4e
#
_entry.id   45cdcbba90364b98a6933c565c905e4e
#
_cell.length_a   1.000
_cell.length_b   1.000
_cell.length_c   1.000
_cell.angle_alpha   90.00
_cell.angle_beta   90.00
_cell.angle_gamma   90.00
#
_symmetry.space_group_name_H-M   'P 1'
#
loop_
_entity.id
_entity.type
_entity.pdbx_description
1 polymer ?
#
loop_
_entity_poly.entity_id
_entity_poly.type
_entity_poly.pdbx_seq_one_letter_code
_entity_poly.pdbx_strand_id
1 'polypeptide(L)'
;ECYTIGETIAYREWHDGFIFERLLNIYKAHGMVVNNLSENAKGLSAFMQSPLSEYFIHYKGNLKNKKGGLAPDIKLPRYRQLADIIRHYKPKSITEVGTWNGGRAIEMALAVFEYRDKFSYFGFDLFEEATALTDDIEMNTKQHHTIEIVSNRLEQFKQKMKEKGKEFTFKLHKGDSKITLKKCKSANKVDLAFIDGGHSYETVKSDYKDLKKVPLIVFDDFFSKDEEGNQPEEKNMGVNKLIKEIKAYGKIVLPSNDRVVGGGRTHLAFVANKKGVEPLPDEITRMPIVVTPKDSRPADEIFVNIKENKKLIKDFNWLKHSKIHNETALIVSGGSSTDFNLLKKKARQPNTKVFCVKHSYPKLLENGISPFICSILDPRPIDGISTHGVKRKDLFKKINKDTKFLVASMTDPSVTKHLIKKGANIKGWSAYSEALRDTSVKDKLKINTNTGIEEGETLVAGGTCAAMRTISIAHILGFRSFELFGFDCSVAEVTEEMKNEKVLDKPKYFRVETNGEYFWTTGELLAMAQDCEKLFANTDMDMALKVHGKNTLVSEVWKNSIKANEKYYYEIIEDAA
;
A
#
# COMPACT_ATOMS: atom_id res chain seq x y z
N GLU A 1 13.25 5.23 24.56
CA GLU A 1 11.93 5.81 24.88
C GLU A 1 11.16 5.98 23.60
N CYS A 2 10.10 5.20 23.47
CA CYS A 2 9.26 5.15 22.27
C CYS A 2 8.45 6.45 22.15
N TYR A 3 8.65 7.17 21.06
CA TYR A 3 7.73 8.22 20.66
C TYR A 3 6.38 7.61 20.30
N THR A 4 5.33 8.19 20.81
CA THR A 4 3.97 7.73 20.62
C THR A 4 3.56 7.80 19.15
N ILE A 5 3.04 6.73 18.67
CA ILE A 5 2.54 6.41 17.33
C ILE A 5 1.52 7.42 16.77
N GLY A 6 0.92 8.28 17.61
CA GLY A 6 0.06 9.39 17.18
C GLY A 6 0.71 10.38 16.21
N GLU A 7 2.02 10.59 16.31
CA GLU A 7 2.76 11.42 15.35
C GLU A 7 3.01 10.69 14.02
N THR A 8 3.05 9.36 14.02
CA THR A 8 3.29 8.52 12.85
C THR A 8 2.12 8.54 11.87
N ILE A 9 0.90 8.70 12.36
CA ILE A 9 -0.32 8.70 11.53
C ILE A 9 -0.50 10.00 10.77
N ALA A 10 0.00 11.12 11.30
CA ALA A 10 -0.09 12.44 10.67
C ALA A 10 0.84 12.58 9.44
N TYR A 11 1.89 11.77 9.35
CA TYR A 11 2.93 11.88 8.33
C TYR A 11 3.12 10.55 7.59
N ARG A 12 2.28 10.26 6.61
CA ARG A 12 2.43 9.09 5.72
C ARG A 12 3.62 9.15 4.75
N GLU A 13 4.44 10.17 4.83
CA GLU A 13 5.69 10.30 4.09
C GLU A 13 6.87 10.26 5.05
N TRP A 14 7.16 9.07 5.52
CA TRP A 14 8.41 8.83 6.17
C TRP A 14 9.51 8.75 5.11
N HIS A 15 10.17 9.88 4.91
CA HIS A 15 11.51 9.84 4.40
C HIS A 15 12.41 9.37 5.54
N ASP A 16 13.13 8.27 5.32
CA ASP A 16 14.13 7.77 6.28
C ASP A 16 15.07 8.89 6.76
N GLY A 17 15.30 9.90 5.92
CA GLY A 17 16.03 11.12 6.23
C GLY A 17 15.40 11.95 7.36
N PHE A 18 14.08 12.00 7.48
CA PHE A 18 13.42 12.81 8.53
C PHE A 18 13.54 12.16 9.92
N ILE A 19 13.37 10.83 10.00
CA ILE A 19 13.58 10.09 11.26
C ILE A 19 15.02 10.21 11.69
N PHE A 20 15.94 10.06 10.76
CA PHE A 20 17.36 10.14 11.02
C PHE A 20 17.76 11.54 11.47
N GLU A 21 17.26 12.59 10.82
CA GLU A 21 17.49 13.99 11.22
C GLU A 21 16.90 14.30 12.60
N ARG A 22 15.72 13.81 12.92
CA ARG A 22 15.07 13.99 14.21
C ARG A 22 15.80 13.24 15.34
N LEU A 23 16.21 12.00 15.09
CA LEU A 23 17.07 11.23 16.01
C LEU A 23 18.42 11.94 16.23
N LEU A 24 19.06 12.43 15.17
CA LEU A 24 20.28 13.21 15.25
C LEU A 24 20.11 14.46 16.11
N ASN A 25 19.01 15.19 15.95
CA ASN A 25 18.72 16.38 16.74
C ASN A 25 18.46 16.05 18.22
N ILE A 26 17.80 14.94 18.52
CA ILE A 26 17.61 14.44 19.88
C ILE A 26 18.96 14.09 20.52
N TYR A 27 19.80 13.32 19.83
CA TYR A 27 21.12 12.96 20.31
C TYR A 27 22.02 14.18 20.52
N LYS A 28 21.99 15.15 19.62
CA LYS A 28 22.70 16.45 19.79
C LYS A 28 22.18 17.23 20.99
N ALA A 29 20.87 17.27 21.24
CA ALA A 29 20.26 17.93 22.39
C ALA A 29 20.66 17.29 23.73
N HIS A 30 21.00 16.00 23.73
CA HIS A 30 21.53 15.28 24.89
C HIS A 30 23.07 15.31 25.00
N GLY A 31 23.74 16.20 24.26
CA GLY A 31 25.20 16.40 24.34
C GLY A 31 26.02 15.29 23.69
N MET A 32 25.41 14.43 22.88
CA MET A 32 26.16 13.42 22.11
C MET A 32 26.79 14.04 20.88
N VAL A 33 28.09 13.77 20.67
CA VAL A 33 28.78 14.15 19.44
C VAL A 33 28.32 13.23 18.31
N VAL A 34 27.51 13.77 17.40
CA VAL A 34 27.06 13.04 16.22
C VAL A 34 27.91 13.47 15.04
N ASN A 35 28.79 12.58 14.59
CA ASN A 35 29.53 12.77 13.34
C ASN A 35 28.57 12.60 12.18
N ASN A 36 28.42 13.63 11.34
CA ASN A 36 27.64 13.55 10.12
C ASN A 36 28.38 12.70 9.08
N LEU A 37 28.05 11.42 9.03
CA LEU A 37 28.67 10.47 8.10
C LEU A 37 28.42 10.85 6.61
N SER A 38 27.39 11.66 6.33
CA SER A 38 27.10 12.11 4.96
C SER A 38 28.04 13.22 4.47
N GLU A 39 28.64 14.00 5.36
CA GLU A 39 29.64 15.03 4.99
C GLU A 39 31.01 14.42 4.70
N ASN A 40 31.33 13.30 5.35
CA ASN A 40 32.61 12.60 5.18
C ASN A 40 32.55 11.43 4.18
N ALA A 41 31.37 10.97 3.85
CA ALA A 41 31.15 9.91 2.87
C ALA A 41 30.65 10.51 1.57
N LYS A 42 31.34 10.27 0.46
CA LYS A 42 30.92 10.70 -0.88
C LYS A 42 29.60 10.02 -1.30
N GLY A 43 28.52 10.32 -0.57
CA GLY A 43 27.17 9.89 -0.87
C GLY A 43 26.74 8.56 -0.22
N LEU A 44 25.49 8.19 -0.49
CA LEU A 44 24.78 7.02 0.05
C LEU A 44 25.51 5.68 -0.18
N SER A 45 26.31 5.57 -1.23
CA SER A 45 27.12 4.39 -1.55
C SER A 45 28.17 4.09 -0.48
N ALA A 46 28.76 5.10 0.15
CA ALA A 46 29.75 4.90 1.21
C ALA A 46 29.10 4.48 2.55
N PHE A 47 27.87 4.93 2.83
CA PHE A 47 27.08 4.44 3.98
C PHE A 47 26.76 2.95 3.83
N MET A 48 26.39 2.49 2.62
CA MET A 48 26.09 1.08 2.34
C MET A 48 27.32 0.16 2.46
N GLN A 49 28.54 0.72 2.44
CA GLN A 49 29.80 0.00 2.67
C GLN A 49 30.28 0.07 4.13
N SER A 50 29.60 0.81 4.99
CA SER A 50 29.96 0.94 6.40
C SER A 50 29.45 -0.23 7.22
N PRO A 51 30.10 -0.59 8.35
CA PRO A 51 29.60 -1.59 9.30
C PRO A 51 28.22 -1.28 9.86
N LEU A 52 27.81 0.00 9.83
CA LEU A 52 26.49 0.45 10.27
C LEU A 52 25.36 0.04 9.32
N SER A 53 25.67 -0.31 8.06
CA SER A 53 24.67 -0.82 7.11
C SER A 53 24.08 -2.17 7.53
N GLU A 54 24.73 -2.89 8.43
CA GLU A 54 24.22 -4.14 9.00
C GLU A 54 23.00 -3.94 9.92
N TYR A 55 22.83 -2.72 10.47
CA TYR A 55 21.74 -2.40 11.40
C TYR A 55 20.57 -1.67 10.72
N PHE A 56 20.74 -1.22 9.49
CA PHE A 56 19.73 -0.47 8.76
C PHE A 56 19.48 -1.10 7.39
N ILE A 57 18.36 -1.78 7.22
CA ILE A 57 17.91 -2.21 5.90
C ILE A 57 17.24 -0.99 5.22
N HIS A 58 18.01 -0.32 4.37
CA HIS A 58 17.46 0.77 3.58
C HIS A 58 16.77 0.23 2.32
N TYR A 59 15.45 0.26 2.31
CA TYR A 59 14.69 0.04 1.09
C TYR A 59 14.82 1.27 0.19
N LYS A 60 15.66 1.19 -0.84
CA LYS A 60 15.62 2.15 -1.94
C LYS A 60 14.33 1.96 -2.74
N GLY A 61 13.25 2.61 -2.33
CA GLY A 61 12.24 3.00 -3.28
C GLY A 61 12.86 3.97 -4.28
N ASN A 62 12.60 3.80 -5.58
CA ASN A 62 13.15 4.65 -6.64
C ASN A 62 12.76 6.12 -6.43
N LEU A 63 13.62 6.90 -5.77
CA LEU A 63 13.50 8.34 -5.53
C LEU A 63 13.72 9.20 -6.78
N LYS A 64 13.73 8.64 -7.99
CA LYS A 64 13.98 9.36 -9.24
C LYS A 64 12.76 9.67 -10.09
N ASN A 65 11.58 9.82 -9.53
CA ASN A 65 10.48 10.46 -10.27
C ASN A 65 10.15 11.84 -9.71
N LYS A 66 10.92 12.82 -10.13
CA LYS A 66 10.69 14.26 -9.93
C LYS A 66 9.55 14.81 -10.82
N LYS A 67 8.51 14.06 -11.10
CA LYS A 67 7.30 14.59 -11.75
C LYS A 67 6.07 13.87 -11.22
N GLY A 68 5.37 14.53 -10.35
CA GLY A 68 3.95 14.32 -10.09
C GLY A 68 3.62 13.11 -9.23
N GLY A 69 3.09 13.37 -8.03
CA GLY A 69 2.16 12.54 -7.29
C GLY A 69 2.73 11.20 -6.80
N LEU A 70 3.09 11.18 -5.54
CA LEU A 70 3.19 9.94 -4.77
C LEU A 70 1.78 9.39 -4.55
N ALA A 71 1.29 8.64 -5.54
CA ALA A 71 0.38 7.57 -5.20
C ALA A 71 1.18 6.53 -4.42
N PRO A 72 0.70 5.96 -3.32
CA PRO A 72 1.27 4.73 -2.82
C PRO A 72 1.04 3.69 -3.92
N ASP A 73 2.03 3.50 -4.79
CA ASP A 73 2.12 2.31 -5.59
C ASP A 73 2.09 1.16 -4.59
N ILE A 74 0.95 0.50 -4.45
CA ILE A 74 0.95 -0.84 -3.90
C ILE A 74 1.67 -1.65 -4.96
N LYS A 75 3.00 -1.59 -4.88
CA LYS A 75 3.83 -2.47 -5.66
C LYS A 75 3.52 -3.85 -5.16
N LEU A 76 3.01 -4.69 -6.04
CA LEU A 76 3.33 -6.09 -5.95
C LEU A 76 4.74 -6.21 -6.55
N PRO A 77 5.79 -6.12 -5.73
CA PRO A 77 7.11 -6.33 -6.26
C PRO A 77 7.10 -7.76 -6.78
N ARG A 78 7.53 -7.97 -8.02
CA ARG A 78 7.57 -9.30 -8.66
C ARG A 78 8.26 -10.34 -7.79
N TYR A 79 9.17 -9.92 -6.95
CA TYR A 79 9.87 -10.79 -6.01
C TYR A 79 9.02 -11.23 -4.81
N ARG A 80 7.96 -10.49 -4.45
CA ARG A 80 6.94 -10.99 -3.53
C ARG A 80 6.16 -12.14 -4.17
N GLN A 81 5.83 -12.02 -5.47
CA GLN A 81 5.20 -13.13 -6.21
C GLN A 81 6.12 -14.36 -6.26
N LEU A 82 7.45 -14.19 -6.40
CA LEU A 82 8.40 -15.29 -6.30
C LEU A 82 8.32 -15.97 -4.92
N ALA A 83 8.29 -15.20 -3.84
CA ALA A 83 8.12 -15.75 -2.50
C ALA A 83 6.78 -16.49 -2.33
N ASP A 84 5.70 -15.97 -2.90
CA ASP A 84 4.38 -16.61 -2.86
C ASP A 84 4.34 -17.92 -3.69
N ILE A 85 5.03 -17.98 -4.85
CA ILE A 85 5.25 -19.21 -5.61
C ILE A 85 6.00 -20.24 -4.77
N ILE A 86 7.04 -19.81 -4.05
CA ILE A 86 7.83 -20.66 -3.15
C ILE A 86 6.95 -21.20 -2.02
N ARG A 87 6.13 -20.39 -1.37
CA ARG A 87 5.18 -20.79 -0.32
C ARG A 87 4.15 -21.80 -0.84
N HIS A 88 3.67 -21.60 -2.06
CA HIS A 88 2.67 -22.48 -2.67
C HIS A 88 3.23 -23.87 -2.99
N TYR A 89 4.34 -23.94 -3.73
CA TYR A 89 4.91 -25.22 -4.17
C TYR A 89 5.86 -25.87 -3.15
N LYS A 90 6.30 -25.14 -2.14
CA LYS A 90 7.14 -25.62 -1.04
C LYS A 90 8.41 -26.35 -1.49
N PRO A 91 9.24 -25.79 -2.39
CA PRO A 91 10.48 -26.42 -2.84
C PRO A 91 11.46 -26.65 -1.68
N LYS A 92 12.26 -27.72 -1.78
CA LYS A 92 13.34 -28.07 -0.84
C LYS A 92 14.67 -27.45 -1.28
N SER A 93 14.77 -27.21 -2.58
CA SER A 93 15.99 -26.77 -3.22
C SER A 93 15.68 -25.84 -4.39
N ILE A 94 16.51 -24.82 -4.54
CA ILE A 94 16.36 -23.81 -5.60
C ILE A 94 17.70 -23.58 -6.28
N THR A 95 17.68 -23.48 -7.60
CA THR A 95 18.78 -22.96 -8.42
C THR A 95 18.43 -21.55 -8.90
N GLU A 96 19.34 -20.59 -8.70
CA GLU A 96 19.23 -19.23 -9.22
C GLU A 96 20.33 -18.98 -10.25
N VAL A 97 19.97 -18.41 -11.40
CA VAL A 97 20.91 -17.85 -12.37
C VAL A 97 20.78 -16.33 -12.32
N GLY A 98 21.88 -15.64 -12.02
CA GLY A 98 21.86 -14.21 -11.71
C GLY A 98 21.81 -13.93 -10.20
N THR A 99 22.76 -14.46 -9.44
CA THR A 99 22.82 -14.33 -7.97
C THR A 99 23.09 -12.90 -7.51
N TRP A 100 23.79 -12.10 -8.33
CA TRP A 100 24.20 -10.74 -8.07
C TRP A 100 24.84 -10.54 -6.68
N ASN A 101 24.14 -9.90 -5.73
CA ASN A 101 24.63 -9.62 -4.38
C ASN A 101 24.16 -10.64 -3.32
N GLY A 102 23.45 -11.69 -3.71
CA GLY A 102 22.90 -12.73 -2.83
C GLY A 102 21.66 -12.33 -2.02
N GLY A 103 21.13 -11.10 -2.22
CA GLY A 103 19.94 -10.64 -1.51
C GLY A 103 18.71 -11.48 -1.83
N ARG A 104 18.54 -11.86 -3.10
CA ARG A 104 17.43 -12.71 -3.56
C ARG A 104 17.51 -14.13 -2.98
N ALA A 105 18.71 -14.69 -2.90
CA ALA A 105 18.94 -15.97 -2.26
C ALA A 105 18.44 -15.98 -0.81
N ILE A 106 18.69 -14.90 -0.05
CA ILE A 106 18.22 -14.72 1.32
C ILE A 106 16.69 -14.63 1.37
N GLU A 107 16.05 -13.84 0.50
CA GLU A 107 14.59 -13.71 0.45
C GLU A 107 13.90 -15.04 0.11
N MET A 108 14.43 -15.79 -0.86
CA MET A 108 13.94 -17.14 -1.18
C MET A 108 14.12 -18.10 0.01
N ALA A 109 15.27 -18.05 0.71
CA ALA A 109 15.52 -18.86 1.88
C ALA A 109 14.53 -18.54 3.01
N LEU A 110 14.25 -17.26 3.28
CA LEU A 110 13.27 -16.85 4.28
C LEU A 110 11.88 -17.39 3.95
N ALA A 111 11.45 -17.32 2.70
CA ALA A 111 10.16 -17.88 2.26
C ALA A 111 10.13 -19.41 2.45
N VAL A 112 11.24 -20.13 2.21
CA VAL A 112 11.32 -21.57 2.45
C VAL A 112 11.27 -21.89 3.95
N PHE A 113 11.92 -21.10 4.79
CA PHE A 113 11.97 -21.33 6.23
C PHE A 113 10.65 -21.11 6.96
N GLU A 114 9.65 -20.53 6.31
CA GLU A 114 8.30 -20.46 6.86
C GLU A 114 7.61 -21.84 6.95
N TYR A 115 8.00 -22.82 6.15
CA TYR A 115 7.38 -24.15 6.12
C TYR A 115 8.35 -25.33 6.32
N ARG A 116 9.66 -25.11 6.40
CA ARG A 116 10.66 -26.14 6.64
C ARG A 116 11.92 -25.61 7.30
N ASP A 117 12.72 -26.54 7.88
CA ASP A 117 13.93 -26.20 8.61
C ASP A 117 15.21 -26.39 7.78
N LYS A 118 15.11 -27.00 6.59
CA LYS A 118 16.28 -27.28 5.73
C LYS A 118 16.05 -26.76 4.32
N PHE A 119 17.04 -26.03 3.79
CA PHE A 119 17.01 -25.48 2.45
C PHE A 119 18.36 -25.57 1.76
N SER A 120 18.37 -25.96 0.47
CA SER A 120 19.55 -26.05 -0.37
C SER A 120 19.46 -25.08 -1.55
N TYR A 121 20.50 -24.29 -1.73
CA TYR A 121 20.56 -23.24 -2.76
C TYR A 121 21.80 -23.40 -3.63
N PHE A 122 21.63 -23.20 -4.95
CA PHE A 122 22.69 -23.16 -5.95
C PHE A 122 22.61 -21.83 -6.70
N GLY A 123 23.64 -21.00 -6.58
CA GLY A 123 23.72 -19.70 -7.24
C GLY A 123 24.75 -19.71 -8.38
N PHE A 124 24.39 -19.12 -9.50
CA PHE A 124 25.22 -18.99 -10.70
C PHE A 124 25.29 -17.54 -11.10
N ASP A 125 26.51 -16.99 -11.27
CA ASP A 125 26.71 -15.61 -11.67
C ASP A 125 28.11 -15.43 -12.28
N LEU A 126 28.29 -14.41 -13.12
CA LEU A 126 29.60 -13.98 -13.59
C LEU A 126 30.46 -13.44 -12.43
N PHE A 127 29.82 -12.79 -11.46
CA PHE A 127 30.49 -12.08 -10.38
C PHE A 127 31.55 -11.10 -10.94
N GLU A 128 32.78 -11.14 -10.44
CA GLU A 128 33.90 -10.32 -10.90
C GLU A 128 34.42 -10.66 -12.30
N GLU A 129 33.95 -11.72 -12.95
CA GLU A 129 34.26 -12.03 -14.37
C GLU A 129 33.39 -11.25 -15.35
N ALA A 130 32.38 -10.52 -14.87
CA ALA A 130 31.60 -9.64 -15.71
C ALA A 130 32.45 -8.50 -16.28
N THR A 131 32.15 -8.12 -17.52
CA THR A 131 32.88 -7.10 -18.28
C THR A 131 31.89 -6.09 -18.86
N ALA A 132 32.36 -4.92 -19.24
CA ALA A 132 31.53 -3.93 -19.94
C ALA A 132 30.85 -4.51 -21.20
N LEU A 133 31.49 -5.45 -21.89
CA LEU A 133 30.91 -6.12 -23.07
C LEU A 133 29.75 -7.06 -22.66
N THR A 134 29.93 -7.84 -21.59
CA THR A 134 28.83 -8.72 -21.09
C THR A 134 27.67 -7.88 -20.59
N ASP A 135 27.92 -6.75 -19.96
CA ASP A 135 26.89 -5.85 -19.47
C ASP A 135 26.10 -5.18 -20.61
N ASP A 136 26.78 -4.77 -21.68
CA ASP A 136 26.10 -4.20 -22.85
C ASP A 136 25.21 -5.23 -23.57
N ILE A 137 25.72 -6.45 -23.74
CA ILE A 137 24.98 -7.55 -24.38
C ILE A 137 23.73 -7.92 -23.55
N GLU A 138 23.84 -7.95 -22.23
CA GLU A 138 22.79 -8.40 -21.32
C GLU A 138 22.03 -7.26 -20.64
N MET A 139 22.18 -6.01 -21.10
CA MET A 139 21.51 -4.81 -20.55
C MET A 139 21.71 -4.65 -19.02
N ASN A 140 22.85 -5.07 -18.52
CA ASN A 140 23.11 -4.95 -17.09
C ASN A 140 23.64 -3.55 -16.75
N THR A 141 23.00 -2.91 -15.78
CA THR A 141 23.41 -1.59 -15.27
C THR A 141 23.79 -1.63 -13.79
N LYS A 142 23.78 -2.82 -13.20
CA LYS A 142 24.07 -3.02 -11.78
C LYS A 142 25.57 -3.21 -11.57
N GLN A 143 26.07 -2.74 -10.43
CA GLN A 143 27.45 -3.02 -10.03
C GLN A 143 27.59 -4.51 -9.70
N HIS A 144 28.67 -5.13 -10.20
CA HIS A 144 29.01 -6.52 -9.87
C HIS A 144 29.63 -6.64 -8.48
N HIS A 145 29.42 -7.77 -7.85
CA HIS A 145 30.04 -8.16 -6.58
C HIS A 145 30.98 -9.34 -6.81
N THR A 146 32.02 -9.45 -6.00
CA THR A 146 32.87 -10.64 -6.06
C THR A 146 32.19 -11.83 -5.41
N ILE A 147 32.50 -13.04 -5.87
CA ILE A 147 31.98 -14.28 -5.27
C ILE A 147 32.29 -14.35 -3.78
N GLU A 148 33.42 -13.80 -3.33
CA GLU A 148 33.82 -13.76 -1.94
C GLU A 148 32.86 -12.91 -1.10
N ILE A 149 32.52 -11.70 -1.55
CA ILE A 149 31.58 -10.82 -0.85
C ILE A 149 30.22 -11.49 -0.71
N VAL A 150 29.72 -12.10 -1.79
CA VAL A 150 28.41 -12.78 -1.77
C VAL A 150 28.45 -14.04 -0.89
N SER A 151 29.55 -14.82 -0.96
CA SER A 151 29.73 -15.99 -0.11
C SER A 151 29.76 -15.62 1.37
N ASN A 152 30.47 -14.57 1.75
CA ASN A 152 30.54 -14.08 3.14
C ASN A 152 29.14 -13.64 3.63
N ARG A 153 28.36 -12.95 2.79
CA ARG A 153 26.99 -12.56 3.10
C ARG A 153 26.08 -13.76 3.36
N LEU A 154 26.15 -14.77 2.50
CA LEU A 154 25.34 -15.98 2.65
C LEU A 154 25.80 -16.84 3.85
N GLU A 155 27.09 -16.86 4.17
CA GLU A 155 27.59 -17.55 5.36
C GLU A 155 27.13 -16.85 6.65
N GLN A 156 27.16 -15.53 6.72
CA GLN A 156 26.59 -14.78 7.85
C GLN A 156 25.09 -15.08 8.02
N PHE A 157 24.33 -15.09 6.93
CA PHE A 157 22.91 -15.46 6.96
C PHE A 157 22.73 -16.91 7.46
N LYS A 158 23.53 -17.85 6.97
CA LYS A 158 23.52 -19.25 7.39
C LYS A 158 23.77 -19.40 8.90
N GLN A 159 24.72 -18.66 9.47
CA GLN A 159 24.97 -18.67 10.90
C GLN A 159 23.77 -18.17 11.71
N LYS A 160 23.17 -17.04 11.29
CA LYS A 160 21.94 -16.50 11.92
C LYS A 160 20.78 -17.49 11.87
N MET A 161 20.64 -18.22 10.75
CA MET A 161 19.57 -19.23 10.62
C MET A 161 19.84 -20.47 11.46
N LYS A 162 21.10 -20.87 11.60
CA LYS A 162 21.51 -21.97 12.49
C LYS A 162 21.14 -21.71 13.95
N GLU A 163 21.31 -20.47 14.42
CA GLU A 163 20.89 -20.03 15.76
C GLU A 163 19.38 -20.17 15.98
N LYS A 164 18.59 -20.06 14.90
CA LYS A 164 17.14 -20.27 14.89
C LYS A 164 16.72 -21.71 14.57
N GLY A 165 17.64 -22.69 14.65
CA GLY A 165 17.36 -24.09 14.34
C GLY A 165 17.13 -24.40 12.86
N LYS A 166 17.48 -23.46 11.94
CA LYS A 166 17.33 -23.65 10.49
C LYS A 166 18.66 -24.01 9.83
N GLU A 167 18.62 -24.93 8.85
CA GLU A 167 19.79 -25.40 8.11
C GLU A 167 19.76 -24.85 6.67
N PHE A 168 20.61 -23.86 6.40
CA PHE A 168 20.84 -23.31 5.07
C PHE A 168 22.12 -23.88 4.47
N THR A 169 22.03 -24.53 3.33
CA THR A 169 23.18 -24.97 2.55
C THR A 169 23.21 -24.24 1.21
N PHE A 170 24.36 -23.71 0.82
CA PHE A 170 24.48 -23.02 -0.46
C PHE A 170 25.77 -23.39 -1.19
N LYS A 171 25.74 -23.23 -2.50
CA LYS A 171 26.91 -23.37 -3.35
C LYS A 171 26.85 -22.31 -4.46
N LEU A 172 27.91 -21.53 -4.58
CA LEU A 172 28.06 -20.52 -5.62
C LEU A 172 28.95 -21.03 -6.75
N HIS A 173 28.58 -20.69 -7.97
CA HIS A 173 29.31 -21.05 -9.18
C HIS A 173 29.61 -19.78 -9.98
N LYS A 174 30.91 -19.44 -10.08
CA LYS A 174 31.38 -18.27 -10.81
C LYS A 174 31.63 -18.60 -12.29
N GLY A 175 31.25 -17.69 -13.16
CA GLY A 175 31.48 -17.72 -14.59
C GLY A 175 30.20 -17.84 -15.44
N ASP A 176 30.37 -17.84 -16.75
CA ASP A 176 29.26 -17.92 -17.71
C ASP A 176 28.35 -19.14 -17.44
N SER A 177 27.06 -18.87 -17.24
CA SER A 177 26.03 -19.89 -16.98
C SER A 177 25.97 -20.97 -18.08
N LYS A 178 26.21 -20.59 -19.32
CA LYS A 178 26.29 -21.53 -20.47
C LYS A 178 27.35 -22.62 -20.28
N ILE A 179 28.33 -22.39 -19.42
CA ILE A 179 29.42 -23.33 -19.10
C ILE A 179 29.19 -23.95 -17.72
N THR A 180 28.89 -23.13 -16.71
CA THR A 180 28.87 -23.54 -15.31
C THR A 180 27.67 -24.43 -14.98
N LEU A 181 26.50 -24.18 -15.56
CA LEU A 181 25.32 -25.05 -15.39
C LEU A 181 25.55 -26.47 -15.90
N LYS A 182 26.23 -26.62 -17.06
CA LYS A 182 26.56 -27.95 -17.63
C LYS A 182 27.48 -28.76 -16.75
N LYS A 183 28.39 -28.08 -16.02
CA LYS A 183 29.33 -28.73 -15.09
C LYS A 183 28.69 -29.11 -13.76
N CYS A 184 27.58 -28.47 -13.36
CA CYS A 184 26.92 -28.71 -12.10
C CYS A 184 25.68 -29.61 -12.26
N LYS A 185 25.86 -30.94 -12.21
CA LYS A 185 24.76 -31.91 -12.36
C LYS A 185 23.68 -31.83 -11.27
N SER A 186 23.95 -31.22 -10.13
CA SER A 186 22.97 -31.00 -9.05
C SER A 186 22.03 -29.84 -9.32
N ALA A 187 22.46 -28.84 -10.08
CA ALA A 187 21.68 -27.66 -10.37
C ALA A 187 20.34 -27.93 -11.12
N ASN A 188 20.27 -29.01 -11.88
CA ASN A 188 19.05 -29.41 -12.59
C ASN A 188 18.23 -30.52 -11.89
N LYS A 189 18.60 -30.85 -10.64
CA LYS A 189 17.88 -31.81 -9.78
C LYS A 189 17.12 -31.14 -8.65
N VAL A 190 17.01 -29.82 -8.70
CA VAL A 190 16.28 -29.01 -7.72
C VAL A 190 14.78 -29.01 -8.01
N ASP A 191 13.98 -28.53 -7.06
CA ASP A 191 12.53 -28.47 -7.18
C ASP A 191 12.05 -27.22 -7.96
N LEU A 192 12.81 -26.12 -7.89
CA LEU A 192 12.52 -24.86 -8.57
C LEU A 192 13.81 -24.22 -9.09
N ALA A 193 13.74 -23.63 -10.28
CA ALA A 193 14.79 -22.75 -10.81
C ALA A 193 14.27 -21.34 -11.00
N PHE A 194 15.06 -20.35 -10.61
CA PHE A 194 14.83 -18.95 -10.86
C PHE A 194 15.90 -18.42 -11.81
N ILE A 195 15.48 -17.91 -12.98
CA ILE A 195 16.38 -17.41 -14.03
C ILE A 195 16.22 -15.89 -14.09
N ASP A 196 17.18 -15.17 -13.53
CA ASP A 196 17.30 -13.71 -13.42
C ASP A 196 18.72 -13.25 -13.86
N GLY A 197 19.27 -13.91 -14.86
CA GLY A 197 20.63 -13.65 -15.35
C GLY A 197 20.63 -12.73 -16.56
N GLY A 198 21.07 -13.25 -17.72
CA GLY A 198 21.11 -12.46 -18.94
C GLY A 198 19.73 -12.25 -19.58
N HIS A 199 19.61 -11.15 -20.34
CA HIS A 199 18.36 -10.76 -21.02
C HIS A 199 18.32 -11.18 -22.51
N SER A 200 19.49 -11.50 -23.08
CA SER A 200 19.56 -11.94 -24.48
C SER A 200 18.90 -13.30 -24.67
N TYR A 201 18.28 -13.49 -25.83
CA TYR A 201 17.61 -14.76 -26.17
C TYR A 201 18.55 -15.98 -26.09
N GLU A 202 19.79 -15.84 -26.54
CA GLU A 202 20.77 -16.92 -26.55
C GLU A 202 21.15 -17.36 -25.13
N THR A 203 21.31 -16.42 -24.22
CA THR A 203 21.65 -16.70 -22.82
C THR A 203 20.45 -17.38 -22.11
N VAL A 204 19.27 -16.77 -22.16
CA VAL A 204 18.06 -17.30 -21.51
C VAL A 204 17.69 -18.69 -22.06
N LYS A 205 17.84 -18.89 -23.38
CA LYS A 205 17.58 -20.19 -24.04
C LYS A 205 18.58 -21.26 -23.59
N SER A 206 19.85 -20.92 -23.43
CA SER A 206 20.87 -21.82 -22.92
C SER A 206 20.57 -22.24 -21.48
N ASP A 207 20.26 -21.29 -20.60
CA ASP A 207 19.94 -21.54 -19.21
C ASP A 207 18.71 -22.44 -19.07
N TYR A 208 17.64 -22.14 -19.82
CA TYR A 208 16.47 -22.99 -19.87
C TYR A 208 16.78 -24.42 -20.35
N LYS A 209 17.58 -24.56 -21.41
CA LYS A 209 17.95 -25.87 -21.95
C LYS A 209 18.64 -26.74 -20.89
N ASP A 210 19.53 -26.15 -20.09
CA ASP A 210 20.29 -26.86 -19.07
C ASP A 210 19.42 -27.15 -17.83
N LEU A 211 18.41 -26.32 -17.54
CA LEU A 211 17.49 -26.44 -16.40
C LEU A 211 16.11 -27.04 -16.75
N LYS A 212 15.84 -27.41 -18.01
CA LYS A 212 14.51 -27.89 -18.47
C LYS A 212 13.98 -29.15 -17.75
N LYS A 213 14.81 -29.87 -17.01
CA LYS A 213 14.40 -31.02 -16.18
C LYS A 213 13.85 -30.60 -14.81
N VAL A 214 14.09 -29.36 -14.40
CA VAL A 214 13.54 -28.81 -13.17
C VAL A 214 12.03 -28.67 -13.35
N PRO A 215 11.21 -29.17 -12.40
CA PRO A 215 9.76 -29.19 -12.54
C PRO A 215 9.12 -27.82 -12.62
N LEU A 216 9.68 -26.85 -11.89
CA LEU A 216 9.17 -25.47 -11.80
C LEU A 216 10.27 -24.48 -12.20
N ILE A 217 10.00 -23.62 -13.14
CA ILE A 217 10.93 -22.56 -13.53
C ILE A 217 10.21 -21.21 -13.49
N VAL A 218 10.85 -20.24 -12.88
CA VAL A 218 10.44 -18.83 -12.86
C VAL A 218 11.50 -18.04 -13.61
N PHE A 219 11.09 -17.26 -14.58
CA PHE A 219 11.93 -16.31 -15.28
C PHE A 219 11.63 -14.90 -14.77
N ASP A 220 12.66 -14.09 -14.53
CA ASP A 220 12.52 -12.64 -14.43
C ASP A 220 12.53 -12.02 -15.84
N ASP A 221 12.32 -10.72 -15.91
CA ASP A 221 12.49 -9.89 -17.11
C ASP A 221 11.67 -10.31 -18.36
N PHE A 222 10.43 -10.77 -18.12
CA PHE A 222 9.43 -10.75 -19.16
C PHE A 222 8.87 -9.33 -19.29
N PHE A 223 9.08 -8.67 -20.41
CA PHE A 223 8.73 -7.27 -20.59
C PHE A 223 7.39 -7.07 -21.29
N SER A 224 6.69 -5.99 -20.93
CA SER A 224 5.51 -5.48 -21.62
C SER A 224 5.57 -3.96 -21.76
N LYS A 225 4.70 -3.42 -22.62
CA LYS A 225 4.55 -1.97 -22.77
C LYS A 225 3.98 -1.35 -21.48
N ASP A 226 4.48 -0.17 -21.13
CA ASP A 226 3.83 0.68 -20.15
C ASP A 226 2.61 1.42 -20.73
N GLU A 227 1.99 2.31 -19.94
CA GLU A 227 0.81 3.09 -20.34
C GLU A 227 1.10 4.07 -21.48
N GLU A 228 2.39 4.44 -21.65
CA GLU A 228 2.86 5.38 -22.67
C GLU A 228 3.29 4.65 -23.94
N GLY A 229 3.26 3.30 -23.92
CA GLY A 229 3.63 2.45 -25.05
C GLY A 229 5.12 2.14 -25.13
N ASN A 230 5.93 2.56 -24.14
CA ASN A 230 7.36 2.28 -24.09
C ASN A 230 7.62 0.82 -23.70
N GLN A 231 8.71 0.25 -24.20
CA GLN A 231 9.21 -1.08 -23.83
C GLN A 231 10.72 -1.14 -24.11
N PRO A 232 11.45 -2.08 -23.48
CA PRO A 232 12.85 -2.33 -23.83
C PRO A 232 13.04 -2.71 -25.31
N GLU A 233 14.26 -2.55 -25.81
CA GLU A 233 14.62 -2.99 -27.16
C GLU A 233 14.41 -4.50 -27.35
N GLU A 234 14.01 -4.93 -28.54
CA GLU A 234 13.67 -6.33 -28.85
C GLU A 234 14.83 -7.29 -28.56
N LYS A 235 16.09 -6.86 -28.75
CA LYS A 235 17.29 -7.65 -28.43
C LYS A 235 17.36 -8.10 -26.98
N ASN A 236 16.77 -7.32 -26.06
CA ASN A 236 16.75 -7.54 -24.60
C ASN A 236 15.50 -8.31 -24.14
N MET A 237 14.59 -8.65 -25.06
CA MET A 237 13.35 -9.37 -24.76
C MET A 237 13.49 -10.89 -24.95
N GLY A 238 14.62 -11.45 -24.56
CA GLY A 238 14.93 -12.88 -24.74
C GLY A 238 13.94 -13.80 -24.03
N VAL A 239 13.53 -13.45 -22.81
CA VAL A 239 12.51 -14.17 -22.04
C VAL A 239 11.18 -14.18 -22.78
N ASN A 240 10.75 -13.04 -23.33
CA ASN A 240 9.51 -12.93 -24.10
C ASN A 240 9.48 -13.89 -25.30
N LYS A 241 10.60 -13.94 -26.04
CA LYS A 241 10.74 -14.83 -27.20
C LYS A 241 10.72 -16.29 -26.75
N LEU A 242 11.51 -16.63 -25.73
CA LEU A 242 11.61 -17.99 -25.22
C LEU A 242 10.27 -18.50 -24.69
N ILE A 243 9.54 -17.72 -23.90
CA ILE A 243 8.24 -18.13 -23.34
C ILE A 243 7.20 -18.44 -24.44
N LYS A 244 7.27 -17.77 -25.59
CA LYS A 244 6.42 -18.10 -26.74
C LYS A 244 6.76 -19.48 -27.32
N GLU A 245 8.03 -19.84 -27.35
CA GLU A 245 8.55 -21.08 -27.96
C GLU A 245 8.46 -22.30 -27.03
N ILE A 246 8.54 -22.12 -25.70
CA ILE A 246 8.50 -23.23 -24.75
C ILE A 246 7.20 -24.01 -24.87
N LYS A 247 7.34 -25.34 -25.06
CA LYS A 247 6.28 -26.31 -24.91
C LYS A 247 6.36 -26.90 -23.50
N ALA A 248 5.48 -26.44 -22.59
CA ALA A 248 5.41 -26.88 -21.20
C ALA A 248 3.98 -27.34 -20.87
N TYR A 249 3.82 -27.99 -19.73
CA TYR A 249 2.50 -28.41 -19.25
C TYR A 249 1.67 -27.22 -18.72
N GLY A 250 2.33 -26.19 -18.22
CA GLY A 250 1.70 -24.92 -17.84
C GLY A 250 2.69 -23.77 -18.02
N LYS A 251 2.21 -22.63 -18.46
CA LYS A 251 2.98 -21.38 -18.47
C LYS A 251 2.06 -20.19 -18.30
N ILE A 252 2.49 -19.23 -17.50
CA ILE A 252 1.76 -18.00 -17.24
C ILE A 252 2.74 -16.84 -17.00
N VAL A 253 2.41 -15.67 -17.52
CA VAL A 253 3.10 -14.41 -17.18
C VAL A 253 2.31 -13.76 -16.05
N LEU A 254 2.97 -13.48 -14.95
CA LEU A 254 2.33 -12.91 -13.78
C LEU A 254 2.14 -11.40 -13.96
N PRO A 255 1.03 -10.83 -13.50
CA PRO A 255 0.82 -9.39 -13.55
C PRO A 255 1.82 -8.66 -12.66
N SER A 256 2.35 -7.51 -13.10
CA SER A 256 3.27 -6.69 -12.31
C SER A 256 3.11 -5.20 -12.65
N ASN A 257 3.40 -4.35 -11.67
CA ASN A 257 3.51 -2.88 -11.82
C ASN A 257 4.96 -2.41 -11.88
N ASP A 258 5.93 -3.31 -11.78
CA ASP A 258 7.34 -2.95 -11.78
C ASP A 258 7.72 -2.34 -13.13
N ARG A 259 8.34 -1.14 -13.09
CA ARG A 259 8.79 -0.42 -14.28
C ARG A 259 10.27 -0.67 -14.54
N VAL A 260 10.60 -0.77 -15.81
CA VAL A 260 11.98 -0.87 -16.28
C VAL A 260 12.59 0.51 -16.45
N VAL A 261 13.87 0.64 -16.16
CA VAL A 261 14.63 1.86 -16.50
C VAL A 261 14.67 1.99 -18.03
N GLY A 262 14.21 3.12 -18.55
CA GLY A 262 14.10 3.33 -20.00
C GLY A 262 12.71 3.06 -20.61
N GLY A 263 11.77 2.61 -19.81
CA GLY A 263 10.35 2.41 -20.18
C GLY A 263 9.93 0.95 -20.25
N GLY A 264 8.62 0.73 -20.09
CA GLY A 264 8.02 -0.58 -20.05
C GLY A 264 7.83 -1.14 -18.64
N ARG A 265 7.22 -2.31 -18.57
CA ARG A 265 7.00 -3.07 -17.33
C ARG A 265 7.71 -4.41 -17.38
N THR A 266 8.15 -4.89 -16.23
CA THR A 266 8.76 -6.21 -16.08
C THR A 266 7.90 -7.13 -15.24
N HIS A 267 7.87 -8.40 -15.60
CA HIS A 267 7.01 -9.43 -15.04
C HIS A 267 7.82 -10.70 -14.77
N LEU A 268 7.34 -11.53 -13.86
CA LEU A 268 7.77 -12.91 -13.78
C LEU A 268 6.98 -13.77 -14.78
N ALA A 269 7.67 -14.73 -15.40
CA ALA A 269 7.02 -15.77 -16.18
C ALA A 269 7.25 -17.13 -15.51
N PHE A 270 6.17 -17.80 -15.16
CA PHE A 270 6.19 -19.13 -14.53
C PHE A 270 5.98 -20.21 -15.57
N VAL A 271 6.76 -21.29 -15.47
CA VAL A 271 6.71 -22.47 -16.37
C VAL A 271 6.70 -23.76 -15.54
N ALA A 272 5.69 -24.58 -15.76
CA ALA A 272 5.60 -25.93 -15.22
C ALA A 272 6.06 -26.95 -16.29
N ASN A 273 7.23 -27.56 -16.09
CA ASN A 273 7.82 -28.53 -17.01
C ASN A 273 7.38 -29.98 -16.75
N LYS A 274 6.66 -30.23 -15.66
CA LYS A 274 6.19 -31.56 -15.27
C LYS A 274 4.67 -31.64 -15.35
N LYS A 275 4.16 -32.77 -15.82
CA LYS A 275 2.71 -33.06 -15.81
C LYS A 275 2.19 -33.19 -14.38
N GLY A 276 1.01 -32.63 -14.12
CA GLY A 276 0.35 -32.72 -12.82
C GLY A 276 0.84 -31.72 -11.79
N VAL A 277 1.60 -30.69 -12.20
CA VAL A 277 1.86 -29.53 -11.36
C VAL A 277 0.53 -28.79 -11.17
N GLU A 278 0.17 -28.55 -9.91
CA GLU A 278 -1.02 -27.77 -9.56
C GLU A 278 -0.90 -26.35 -10.14
N PRO A 279 -1.96 -25.77 -10.73
CA PRO A 279 -1.94 -24.39 -11.18
C PRO A 279 -1.66 -23.42 -10.03
N LEU A 280 -1.01 -22.30 -10.34
CA LEU A 280 -0.88 -21.20 -9.38
C LEU A 280 -2.26 -20.67 -9.00
N PRO A 281 -2.49 -20.36 -7.71
CA PRO A 281 -3.75 -19.81 -7.25
C PRO A 281 -3.99 -18.40 -7.77
N ASP A 282 -5.23 -17.98 -7.77
CA ASP A 282 -5.67 -16.67 -8.28
C ASP A 282 -5.00 -15.50 -7.56
N GLU A 283 -4.70 -15.63 -6.28
CA GLU A 283 -4.01 -14.62 -5.47
C GLU A 283 -2.62 -14.26 -6.01
N ILE A 284 -1.97 -15.21 -6.71
CA ILE A 284 -0.66 -15.00 -7.35
C ILE A 284 -0.81 -14.57 -8.80
N THR A 285 -1.81 -15.10 -9.49
CA THR A 285 -1.98 -14.92 -10.94
C THR A 285 -2.82 -13.70 -11.32
N ARG A 286 -3.52 -13.10 -10.37
CA ARG A 286 -4.34 -11.91 -10.57
C ARG A 286 -3.69 -10.69 -9.93
N MET A 287 -3.79 -9.56 -10.61
CA MET A 287 -3.38 -8.29 -10.04
C MET A 287 -4.49 -7.80 -9.11
N PRO A 288 -4.18 -7.43 -7.86
CA PRO A 288 -5.16 -6.77 -7.03
C PRO A 288 -5.60 -5.47 -7.70
N ILE A 289 -6.90 -5.20 -7.70
CA ILE A 289 -7.42 -3.94 -8.18
C ILE A 289 -7.03 -2.85 -7.18
N VAL A 290 -6.17 -1.94 -7.61
CA VAL A 290 -5.81 -0.75 -6.82
C VAL A 290 -6.47 0.47 -7.44
N VAL A 291 -7.24 1.18 -6.65
CA VAL A 291 -7.86 2.44 -7.05
C VAL A 291 -7.13 3.58 -6.38
N THR A 292 -6.53 4.45 -7.18
CA THR A 292 -5.98 5.71 -6.69
C THR A 292 -7.05 6.78 -6.86
N PRO A 293 -7.68 7.27 -5.77
CA PRO A 293 -8.67 8.32 -5.88
C PRO A 293 -8.00 9.63 -6.26
N LYS A 294 -8.62 10.35 -7.19
CA LYS A 294 -8.26 11.72 -7.50
C LYS A 294 -9.21 12.67 -6.78
N ASP A 295 -8.76 13.88 -6.51
CA ASP A 295 -9.65 14.92 -6.03
C ASP A 295 -10.81 15.09 -7.00
N SER A 296 -12.03 15.21 -6.46
CA SER A 296 -13.26 15.28 -7.27
C SER A 296 -13.44 16.62 -7.96
N ARG A 297 -12.53 17.58 -7.74
CA ARG A 297 -12.48 18.91 -8.33
C ARG A 297 -11.04 19.31 -8.64
N PRO A 298 -10.84 20.19 -9.64
CA PRO A 298 -9.54 20.77 -9.93
C PRO A 298 -8.94 21.49 -8.73
N ALA A 299 -7.62 21.55 -8.67
CA ALA A 299 -6.89 22.13 -7.53
C ALA A 299 -7.24 23.62 -7.31
N ASP A 300 -7.40 24.39 -8.37
CA ASP A 300 -7.78 25.81 -8.31
C ASP A 300 -9.17 26.01 -7.67
N GLU A 301 -10.16 25.18 -8.00
CA GLU A 301 -11.48 25.22 -7.34
C GLU A 301 -11.36 24.89 -5.85
N ILE A 302 -10.55 23.89 -5.48
CA ILE A 302 -10.33 23.51 -4.08
C ILE A 302 -9.72 24.68 -3.30
N PHE A 303 -8.73 25.36 -3.86
CA PHE A 303 -8.13 26.53 -3.21
C PHE A 303 -9.11 27.71 -3.08
N VAL A 304 -9.96 27.95 -4.09
CA VAL A 304 -11.03 28.95 -3.98
C VAL A 304 -12.00 28.58 -2.86
N ASN A 305 -12.40 27.32 -2.75
CA ASN A 305 -13.28 26.84 -1.68
C ASN A 305 -12.66 27.08 -0.30
N ILE A 306 -11.37 26.75 -0.12
CA ILE A 306 -10.65 26.98 1.13
C ILE A 306 -10.68 28.46 1.51
N LYS A 307 -10.33 29.35 0.58
CA LYS A 307 -10.29 30.80 0.79
C LYS A 307 -11.66 31.37 1.19
N GLU A 308 -12.71 30.92 0.50
CA GLU A 308 -14.07 31.39 0.79
C GLU A 308 -14.62 30.82 2.12
N ASN A 309 -14.38 29.54 2.42
CA ASN A 309 -14.82 28.96 3.69
C ASN A 309 -14.14 29.62 4.90
N LYS A 310 -12.86 29.98 4.78
CA LYS A 310 -12.16 30.69 5.85
C LYS A 310 -12.73 32.07 6.15
N LYS A 311 -13.38 32.71 5.17
CA LYS A 311 -14.15 33.95 5.40
C LYS A 311 -15.52 33.67 6.04
N LEU A 312 -16.18 32.57 5.66
CA LEU A 312 -17.52 32.25 6.11
C LEU A 312 -17.57 31.64 7.51
N ILE A 313 -16.57 30.86 7.87
CA ILE A 313 -16.47 30.13 9.14
C ILE A 313 -15.41 30.79 9.99
N LYS A 314 -15.82 31.37 11.12
CA LYS A 314 -14.93 32.12 12.01
C LYS A 314 -14.02 31.24 12.86
N ASP A 315 -14.36 29.94 13.04
CA ASP A 315 -13.69 29.05 13.98
C ASP A 315 -13.18 27.80 13.29
N PHE A 316 -11.99 27.92 12.69
CA PHE A 316 -11.19 26.81 12.17
C PHE A 316 -10.24 26.20 13.23
N ASN A 317 -10.04 26.89 14.32
CA ASN A 317 -9.16 26.46 15.43
C ASN A 317 -9.88 25.63 16.50
N TRP A 318 -11.15 25.28 16.25
CA TRP A 318 -11.95 24.50 17.18
C TRP A 318 -11.40 23.08 17.36
N LEU A 319 -10.95 22.44 16.26
CA LEU A 319 -10.41 21.08 16.30
C LEU A 319 -8.96 21.12 16.82
N LYS A 320 -8.77 20.66 18.04
CA LYS A 320 -7.46 20.55 18.68
C LYS A 320 -7.29 19.20 19.35
N HIS A 321 -6.05 18.77 19.49
CA HIS A 321 -5.74 17.55 20.24
C HIS A 321 -6.24 17.67 21.67
N SER A 322 -7.14 16.76 22.04
CA SER A 322 -7.70 16.66 23.39
C SER A 322 -7.03 15.54 24.18
N LYS A 323 -7.12 15.62 25.49
CA LYS A 323 -6.68 14.52 26.36
C LYS A 323 -7.48 13.25 26.05
N ILE A 324 -6.78 12.11 26.09
CA ILE A 324 -7.40 10.79 25.89
C ILE A 324 -8.46 10.55 26.98
N HIS A 325 -9.59 9.99 26.62
CA HIS A 325 -10.68 9.67 27.51
C HIS A 325 -11.35 8.34 27.12
N ASN A 326 -12.21 7.81 27.99
CA ASN A 326 -12.81 6.48 27.87
C ASN A 326 -14.14 6.46 27.11
N GLU A 327 -14.53 7.57 26.45
CA GLU A 327 -15.76 7.58 25.64
C GLU A 327 -15.54 6.81 24.32
N THR A 328 -16.60 6.16 23.85
CA THR A 328 -16.63 5.46 22.57
C THR A 328 -17.23 6.34 21.48
N ALA A 329 -16.55 6.45 20.36
CA ALA A 329 -17.05 7.11 19.16
C ALA A 329 -17.82 6.12 18.27
N LEU A 330 -19.12 6.34 18.10
CA LEU A 330 -19.96 5.61 17.14
C LEU A 330 -19.91 6.36 15.81
N ILE A 331 -19.13 5.86 14.83
CA ILE A 331 -18.95 6.52 13.54
C ILE A 331 -19.96 5.94 12.54
N VAL A 332 -20.85 6.77 12.03
CA VAL A 332 -21.93 6.34 11.13
C VAL A 332 -21.70 6.89 9.71
N SER A 333 -21.36 5.99 8.79
CA SER A 333 -21.22 6.26 7.37
C SER A 333 -22.56 6.15 6.63
N GLY A 334 -22.55 6.25 5.30
CA GLY A 334 -23.77 6.31 4.47
C GLY A 334 -24.35 4.95 4.05
N GLY A 335 -23.69 3.84 4.35
CA GLY A 335 -24.08 2.51 3.90
C GLY A 335 -25.42 1.99 4.45
N SER A 336 -26.01 1.07 3.71
CA SER A 336 -27.35 0.52 4.02
C SER A 336 -27.33 -0.54 5.11
N SER A 337 -26.17 -1.11 5.44
CA SER A 337 -26.04 -2.16 6.48
C SER A 337 -26.21 -1.64 7.91
N THR A 338 -26.43 -0.34 8.11
CA THR A 338 -26.58 0.25 9.44
C THR A 338 -27.78 -0.33 10.19
N ASP A 339 -27.53 -1.09 11.26
CA ASP A 339 -28.57 -1.48 12.20
C ASP A 339 -28.90 -0.31 13.15
N PHE A 340 -29.96 0.42 12.80
CA PHE A 340 -30.40 1.59 13.60
C PHE A 340 -30.94 1.22 14.98
N ASN A 341 -31.44 -0.01 15.20
CA ASN A 341 -31.90 -0.45 16.52
C ASN A 341 -30.69 -0.65 17.44
N LEU A 342 -29.67 -1.36 16.97
CA LEU A 342 -28.44 -1.53 17.72
C LEU A 342 -27.75 -0.18 17.97
N LEU A 343 -27.64 0.65 16.93
CA LEU A 343 -27.03 1.99 17.02
C LEU A 343 -27.76 2.86 18.07
N LYS A 344 -29.10 2.85 18.07
CA LYS A 344 -29.90 3.60 19.02
C LYS A 344 -29.68 3.11 20.46
N LYS A 345 -29.60 1.77 20.65
CA LYS A 345 -29.26 1.19 21.96
C LYS A 345 -27.90 1.65 22.47
N LYS A 346 -26.89 1.64 21.59
CA LYS A 346 -25.52 2.08 21.93
C LYS A 346 -25.43 3.59 22.16
N ALA A 347 -26.09 4.38 21.33
CA ALA A 347 -26.10 5.85 21.46
C ALA A 347 -26.71 6.36 22.77
N ARG A 348 -27.50 5.53 23.48
CA ARG A 348 -28.05 5.84 24.80
C ARG A 348 -27.12 5.51 25.96
N GLN A 349 -25.98 4.88 25.69
CA GLN A 349 -25.01 4.59 26.74
C GLN A 349 -24.30 5.89 27.16
N PRO A 350 -24.05 6.12 28.44
CA PRO A 350 -23.56 7.41 28.96
C PRO A 350 -22.21 7.83 28.39
N ASN A 351 -21.36 6.86 28.03
CA ASN A 351 -19.99 7.12 27.55
C ASN A 351 -19.88 6.95 26.04
N THR A 352 -20.90 7.32 25.27
CA THR A 352 -20.85 7.24 23.80
C THR A 352 -21.18 8.57 23.15
N LYS A 353 -20.55 8.83 22.00
CA LYS A 353 -20.85 9.99 21.14
C LYS A 353 -21.05 9.51 19.71
N VAL A 354 -22.11 10.00 19.08
CA VAL A 354 -22.42 9.66 17.67
C VAL A 354 -21.80 10.68 16.75
N PHE A 355 -20.93 10.22 15.86
CA PHE A 355 -20.36 10.97 14.76
C PHE A 355 -21.01 10.48 13.46
N CYS A 356 -21.30 11.37 12.54
CA CYS A 356 -21.90 10.98 11.28
C CYS A 356 -21.33 11.79 10.10
N VAL A 357 -21.61 11.33 8.90
CA VAL A 357 -21.39 12.08 7.66
C VAL A 357 -22.72 12.60 7.12
N LYS A 358 -22.66 13.51 6.14
CA LYS A 358 -23.87 14.16 5.57
C LYS A 358 -24.96 13.17 5.14
N HIS A 359 -24.61 11.99 4.57
CA HIS A 359 -25.58 11.03 4.06
C HIS A 359 -26.31 10.23 5.14
N SER A 360 -25.68 9.98 6.26
CA SER A 360 -26.30 9.32 7.41
C SER A 360 -27.05 10.27 8.34
N TYR A 361 -26.73 11.57 8.28
CA TYR A 361 -27.33 12.58 9.14
C TYR A 361 -28.88 12.60 9.15
N PRO A 362 -29.61 12.71 7.98
CA PRO A 362 -31.06 12.69 7.99
C PRO A 362 -31.63 11.37 8.52
N LYS A 363 -31.02 10.24 8.17
CA LYS A 363 -31.45 8.92 8.65
C LYS A 363 -31.33 8.76 10.17
N LEU A 364 -30.31 9.34 10.77
CA LEU A 364 -30.15 9.37 12.23
C LEU A 364 -31.27 10.14 12.90
N LEU A 365 -31.61 11.33 12.38
CA LEU A 365 -32.71 12.15 12.89
C LEU A 365 -34.07 11.45 12.75
N GLU A 366 -34.31 10.77 11.64
CA GLU A 366 -35.52 9.95 11.42
C GLU A 366 -35.65 8.81 12.44
N ASN A 367 -34.53 8.25 12.89
CA ASN A 367 -34.49 7.22 13.92
C ASN A 367 -34.40 7.77 15.35
N GLY A 368 -34.53 9.10 15.52
CA GLY A 368 -34.49 9.76 16.83
C GLY A 368 -33.14 9.73 17.50
N ILE A 369 -32.07 9.72 16.70
CA ILE A 369 -30.68 9.78 17.16
C ILE A 369 -30.11 11.15 16.81
N SER A 370 -29.67 11.89 17.82
CA SER A 370 -29.04 13.21 17.66
C SER A 370 -27.52 13.06 17.59
N PRO A 371 -26.87 13.32 16.45
CA PRO A 371 -25.42 13.23 16.36
C PRO A 371 -24.73 14.32 17.19
N PHE A 372 -23.62 13.98 17.82
CA PHE A 372 -22.72 14.95 18.45
C PHE A 372 -22.02 15.79 17.39
N ILE A 373 -21.51 15.14 16.35
CA ILE A 373 -20.82 15.76 15.21
C ILE A 373 -21.36 15.22 13.88
N CYS A 374 -21.59 16.13 12.92
CA CYS A 374 -21.78 15.80 11.52
C CYS A 374 -20.60 16.35 10.70
N SER A 375 -19.75 15.45 10.19
CA SER A 375 -18.58 15.79 9.39
C SER A 375 -18.95 15.96 7.92
N ILE A 376 -18.57 17.08 7.32
CA ILE A 376 -18.88 17.44 5.94
C ILE A 376 -17.59 17.67 5.17
N LEU A 377 -17.43 16.90 4.11
CA LEU A 377 -16.34 16.99 3.13
C LEU A 377 -16.97 16.80 1.75
N ASP A 378 -17.35 17.87 1.07
CA ASP A 378 -17.88 17.80 -0.29
C ASP A 378 -17.53 19.06 -1.07
N PRO A 379 -16.54 19.01 -1.96
CA PRO A 379 -16.15 20.17 -2.76
C PRO A 379 -17.13 20.50 -3.91
N ARG A 380 -18.30 19.87 -3.94
CA ARG A 380 -19.33 20.04 -4.97
C ARG A 380 -20.49 20.93 -4.50
N PRO A 381 -21.11 21.72 -5.39
CA PRO A 381 -22.20 22.65 -5.05
C PRO A 381 -23.41 21.99 -4.40
N ILE A 382 -24.10 22.74 -3.54
CA ILE A 382 -25.29 22.29 -2.79
C ILE A 382 -26.48 21.89 -3.68
N ASP A 383 -26.66 22.55 -4.83
CA ASP A 383 -27.79 22.32 -5.72
C ASP A 383 -27.68 21.02 -6.56
N GLY A 384 -26.54 20.32 -6.50
CA GLY A 384 -26.35 19.08 -7.23
C GLY A 384 -26.95 17.85 -6.53
N ILE A 385 -26.86 16.73 -7.25
CA ILE A 385 -27.25 15.41 -6.76
C ILE A 385 -26.02 14.75 -6.10
N SER A 386 -26.21 14.11 -4.95
CA SER A 386 -25.15 13.36 -4.26
C SER A 386 -24.88 12.03 -4.97
N THR A 387 -23.79 11.36 -4.60
CA THR A 387 -23.43 10.03 -5.11
C THR A 387 -24.50 8.95 -4.81
N HIS A 388 -25.39 9.21 -3.86
CA HIS A 388 -26.53 8.35 -3.53
C HIS A 388 -27.85 8.78 -4.19
N GLY A 389 -27.81 9.58 -5.25
CA GLY A 389 -29.01 10.00 -5.98
C GLY A 389 -29.91 11.03 -5.27
N VAL A 390 -29.51 11.52 -4.09
CA VAL A 390 -30.28 12.49 -3.30
C VAL A 390 -29.80 13.92 -3.60
N LYS A 391 -30.73 14.88 -3.74
CA LYS A 391 -30.37 16.31 -3.83
C LYS A 391 -29.61 16.73 -2.56
N ARG A 392 -28.40 17.31 -2.70
CA ARG A 392 -27.55 17.63 -1.53
C ARG A 392 -28.22 18.55 -0.53
N LYS A 393 -29.03 19.51 -0.98
CA LYS A 393 -29.81 20.39 -0.10
C LYS A 393 -30.81 19.64 0.77
N ASP A 394 -31.32 18.49 0.30
CA ASP A 394 -32.31 17.69 1.03
C ASP A 394 -31.69 16.94 2.21
N LEU A 395 -30.36 16.71 2.17
CA LEU A 395 -29.64 16.12 3.31
C LEU A 395 -29.68 17.02 4.56
N PHE A 396 -29.91 18.32 4.38
CA PHE A 396 -29.93 19.33 5.44
C PHE A 396 -31.29 20.03 5.57
N LYS A 397 -32.40 19.36 5.21
CA LYS A 397 -33.76 19.89 5.39
C LYS A 397 -34.04 20.24 6.84
N LYS A 398 -33.67 19.33 7.76
CA LYS A 398 -33.81 19.50 9.21
C LYS A 398 -32.42 19.71 9.81
N ILE A 399 -32.28 20.73 10.65
CA ILE A 399 -31.06 21.00 11.41
C ILE A 399 -31.32 20.76 12.88
N ASN A 400 -30.57 19.87 13.49
CA ASN A 400 -30.51 19.73 14.95
C ASN A 400 -29.47 20.74 15.49
N LYS A 401 -29.90 21.64 16.36
CA LYS A 401 -29.04 22.71 16.91
C LYS A 401 -27.94 22.18 17.85
N ASP A 402 -28.15 21.01 18.44
CA ASP A 402 -27.18 20.37 19.33
C ASP A 402 -26.05 19.68 18.57
N THR A 403 -26.25 19.41 17.28
CA THR A 403 -25.25 18.81 16.40
C THR A 403 -24.23 19.89 15.95
N LYS A 404 -22.93 19.62 16.16
CA LYS A 404 -21.86 20.41 15.55
C LYS A 404 -21.61 19.94 14.13
N PHE A 405 -21.75 20.86 13.18
CA PHE A 405 -21.45 20.62 11.78
C PHE A 405 -19.99 20.99 11.51
N LEU A 406 -19.12 19.97 11.38
CA LEU A 406 -17.71 20.17 11.08
C LEU A 406 -17.53 20.24 9.56
N VAL A 407 -17.36 21.43 9.05
CA VAL A 407 -17.20 21.71 7.61
C VAL A 407 -15.73 21.76 7.24
N ALA A 408 -15.31 20.89 6.31
CA ALA A 408 -13.95 20.89 5.80
C ALA A 408 -13.65 22.16 5.03
N SER A 409 -12.41 22.63 5.12
CA SER A 409 -11.93 23.82 4.41
C SER A 409 -12.21 23.79 2.91
N MET A 410 -12.09 22.62 2.28
CA MET A 410 -12.30 22.40 0.85
C MET A 410 -13.76 22.17 0.42
N THR A 411 -14.71 22.16 1.35
CA THR A 411 -16.14 22.03 1.04
C THR A 411 -16.61 23.19 0.16
N ASP A 412 -17.53 22.93 -0.80
CA ASP A 412 -18.07 24.01 -1.64
C ASP A 412 -18.76 25.08 -0.77
N PRO A 413 -18.44 26.36 -0.94
CA PRO A 413 -18.99 27.45 -0.11
C PRO A 413 -20.51 27.57 -0.14
N SER A 414 -21.19 27.07 -1.18
CA SER A 414 -22.65 27.04 -1.22
C SER A 414 -23.27 26.12 -0.18
N VAL A 415 -22.56 25.02 0.18
CA VAL A 415 -22.95 24.11 1.28
C VAL A 415 -22.85 24.85 2.60
N THR A 416 -21.73 25.52 2.84
CA THR A 416 -21.48 26.32 4.05
C THR A 416 -22.53 27.42 4.22
N LYS A 417 -22.80 28.20 3.16
CA LYS A 417 -23.82 29.27 3.12
C LYS A 417 -25.22 28.71 3.44
N HIS A 418 -25.54 27.53 2.86
CA HIS A 418 -26.82 26.86 3.14
C HIS A 418 -26.98 26.50 4.61
N LEU A 419 -25.95 25.92 5.23
CA LEU A 419 -25.95 25.55 6.64
C LEU A 419 -26.06 26.79 7.55
N ILE A 420 -25.34 27.87 7.25
CA ILE A 420 -25.45 29.16 7.97
C ILE A 420 -26.89 29.68 7.89
N LYS A 421 -27.50 29.72 6.69
CA LYS A 421 -28.88 30.15 6.50
C LYS A 421 -29.87 29.33 7.30
N LYS A 422 -29.59 28.03 7.52
CA LYS A 422 -30.40 27.11 8.32
C LYS A 422 -30.16 27.22 9.83
N GLY A 423 -29.25 28.06 10.28
CA GLY A 423 -28.90 28.24 11.69
C GLY A 423 -28.15 27.04 12.31
N ALA A 424 -27.37 26.34 11.51
CA ALA A 424 -26.55 25.22 11.97
C ALA A 424 -25.39 25.71 12.86
N ASN A 425 -25.01 24.91 13.87
CA ASN A 425 -23.82 25.14 14.69
C ASN A 425 -22.58 24.69 13.93
N ILE A 426 -21.92 25.62 13.23
CA ILE A 426 -20.82 25.31 12.29
C ILE A 426 -19.46 25.54 12.94
N LYS A 427 -18.54 24.60 12.74
CA LYS A 427 -17.11 24.70 13.00
C LYS A 427 -16.34 24.29 11.76
N GLY A 428 -15.17 24.93 11.54
CA GLY A 428 -14.28 24.56 10.45
C GLY A 428 -13.23 23.51 10.85
N TRP A 429 -12.74 22.78 9.88
CA TRP A 429 -11.55 21.95 10.02
C TRP A 429 -10.75 21.94 8.72
N SER A 430 -9.44 21.86 8.82
CA SER A 430 -8.53 21.89 7.68
C SER A 430 -8.28 20.49 7.16
N ALA A 431 -8.82 20.22 5.97
CA ALA A 431 -8.67 18.90 5.32
C ALA A 431 -7.40 18.87 4.48
N TYR A 432 -6.63 17.78 4.60
CA TYR A 432 -5.54 17.48 3.68
C TYR A 432 -6.09 17.08 2.31
N SER A 433 -5.46 17.56 1.23
CA SER A 433 -5.69 17.16 -0.15
C SER A 433 -4.37 17.21 -0.93
N GLU A 434 -4.20 16.31 -1.89
CA GLU A 434 -3.05 16.33 -2.81
C GLU A 434 -2.96 17.65 -3.60
N ALA A 435 -4.11 18.26 -3.92
CA ALA A 435 -4.16 19.58 -4.55
C ALA A 435 -3.39 20.65 -3.77
N LEU A 436 -3.26 20.54 -2.45
CA LEU A 436 -2.52 21.48 -1.61
C LEU A 436 -1.01 21.46 -1.87
N ARG A 437 -0.49 20.46 -2.60
CA ARG A 437 0.91 20.37 -3.01
C ARG A 437 1.23 21.13 -4.30
N ASP A 438 0.23 21.48 -5.08
CA ASP A 438 0.43 22.18 -6.35
C ASP A 438 0.84 23.65 -6.10
N THR A 439 2.15 23.90 -6.16
CA THR A 439 2.73 25.24 -5.95
C THR A 439 2.28 26.24 -7.01
N SER A 440 2.04 25.80 -8.26
CA SER A 440 1.61 26.68 -9.35
C SER A 440 0.23 27.29 -9.10
N VAL A 441 -0.65 26.54 -8.48
CA VAL A 441 -1.98 27.02 -8.09
C VAL A 441 -1.92 27.91 -6.86
N LYS A 442 -1.08 27.59 -5.88
CA LYS A 442 -0.86 28.41 -4.67
C LYS A 442 -0.41 29.82 -5.02
N ASP A 443 0.56 29.93 -5.92
CA ASP A 443 1.12 31.22 -6.36
C ASP A 443 0.06 32.08 -7.07
N LYS A 444 -0.74 31.46 -7.95
CA LYS A 444 -1.85 32.15 -8.65
C LYS A 444 -2.90 32.70 -7.68
N LEU A 445 -3.21 31.96 -6.62
CA LEU A 445 -4.22 32.33 -5.64
C LEU A 445 -3.68 33.16 -4.48
N LYS A 446 -2.36 33.46 -4.46
CA LYS A 446 -1.67 34.20 -3.39
C LYS A 446 -1.93 33.61 -1.99
N ILE A 447 -1.84 32.29 -1.90
CA ILE A 447 -1.97 31.58 -0.61
C ILE A 447 -0.58 31.52 0.04
N ASN A 448 -0.43 32.21 1.14
CA ASN A 448 0.87 32.42 1.81
C ASN A 448 1.41 31.19 2.58
N THR A 449 0.64 30.10 2.68
CA THR A 449 1.04 28.91 3.42
C THR A 449 1.24 27.71 2.51
N ASN A 450 2.21 26.89 2.79
CA ASN A 450 2.52 25.66 2.00
C ASN A 450 1.39 24.61 2.01
N THR A 451 0.36 24.79 2.84
CA THR A 451 -0.72 23.82 3.04
C THR A 451 -2.11 24.43 3.00
N GLY A 452 -2.23 25.75 2.82
CA GLY A 452 -3.51 26.46 2.99
C GLY A 452 -4.01 26.47 4.45
N ILE A 453 -3.14 26.16 5.40
CA ILE A 453 -3.40 26.09 6.84
C ILE A 453 -2.79 27.29 7.51
N GLU A 454 -3.51 27.89 8.45
CA GLU A 454 -3.00 28.95 9.30
C GLU A 454 -2.34 28.37 10.56
N GLU A 455 -1.48 29.16 11.19
CA GLU A 455 -0.84 28.77 12.44
C GLU A 455 -1.90 28.43 13.51
N GLY A 456 -1.75 27.29 14.16
CA GLY A 456 -2.67 26.79 15.20
C GLY A 456 -3.85 25.95 14.68
N GLU A 457 -4.04 25.77 13.36
CA GLU A 457 -5.01 24.86 12.82
C GLU A 457 -4.49 23.41 12.79
N THR A 458 -5.40 22.45 13.00
CA THR A 458 -5.08 21.02 12.90
C THR A 458 -5.41 20.51 11.49
N LEU A 459 -4.40 20.03 10.77
CA LEU A 459 -4.58 19.39 9.46
C LEU A 459 -5.05 17.95 9.63
N VAL A 460 -6.17 17.60 9.04
CA VAL A 460 -6.73 16.24 9.10
C VAL A 460 -6.50 15.52 7.78
N ALA A 461 -5.68 14.48 7.84
CA ALA A 461 -5.53 13.45 6.82
C ALA A 461 -6.32 12.19 7.22
N GLY A 462 -6.18 11.13 6.46
CA GLY A 462 -6.76 9.82 6.77
C GLY A 462 -7.92 9.43 5.86
N GLY A 463 -7.59 8.78 4.76
CA GLY A 463 -8.54 8.19 3.83
C GLY A 463 -9.20 9.15 2.85
N THR A 464 -9.90 8.55 1.91
CA THR A 464 -10.45 9.18 0.70
C THR A 464 -11.82 9.82 0.91
N CYS A 465 -12.50 9.53 2.02
CA CYS A 465 -13.86 9.98 2.25
C CYS A 465 -14.06 10.63 3.63
N ALA A 466 -15.18 11.33 3.77
CA ALA A 466 -15.56 12.00 5.02
C ALA A 466 -15.64 11.04 6.21
N ALA A 467 -16.12 9.79 6.02
CA ALA A 467 -16.27 8.83 7.11
C ALA A 467 -14.92 8.40 7.69
N MET A 468 -13.93 8.11 6.83
CA MET A 468 -12.56 7.79 7.27
C MET A 468 -11.93 8.96 8.03
N ARG A 469 -12.06 10.18 7.51
CA ARG A 469 -11.55 11.39 8.18
C ARG A 469 -12.27 11.69 9.48
N THR A 470 -13.52 11.26 9.63
CA THR A 470 -14.26 11.38 10.89
C THR A 470 -13.65 10.51 11.99
N ILE A 471 -13.06 9.35 11.65
CA ILE A 471 -12.26 8.55 12.60
C ILE A 471 -11.06 9.37 13.09
N SER A 472 -10.30 9.97 12.16
CA SER A 472 -9.17 10.83 12.52
C SER A 472 -9.59 12.04 13.38
N ILE A 473 -10.70 12.68 13.05
CA ILE A 473 -11.28 13.80 13.85
C ILE A 473 -11.60 13.35 15.27
N ALA A 474 -12.29 12.21 15.43
CA ALA A 474 -12.62 11.70 16.75
C ALA A 474 -11.36 11.27 17.54
N HIS A 475 -10.34 10.72 16.87
CA HIS A 475 -9.05 10.42 17.49
C HIS A 475 -8.34 11.69 18.02
N ILE A 476 -8.33 12.77 17.21
CA ILE A 476 -7.81 14.08 17.62
C ILE A 476 -8.56 14.61 18.85
N LEU A 477 -9.87 14.38 18.93
CA LEU A 477 -10.71 14.74 20.06
C LEU A 477 -10.53 13.83 21.30
N GLY A 478 -9.59 12.89 21.29
CA GLY A 478 -9.21 12.07 22.44
C GLY A 478 -9.88 10.68 22.51
N PHE A 479 -10.75 10.33 21.57
CA PHE A 479 -11.36 8.99 21.52
C PHE A 479 -10.32 7.94 21.15
N ARG A 480 -10.43 6.75 21.79
CA ARG A 480 -9.60 5.58 21.51
C ARG A 480 -10.43 4.30 21.31
N SER A 481 -11.74 4.36 21.53
CA SER A 481 -12.69 3.29 21.26
C SER A 481 -13.64 3.71 20.14
N PHE A 482 -13.72 2.91 19.07
CA PHE A 482 -14.47 3.22 17.86
C PHE A 482 -15.39 2.06 17.47
N GLU A 483 -16.63 2.36 17.16
CA GLU A 483 -17.56 1.42 16.55
C GLU A 483 -18.05 2.01 15.22
N LEU A 484 -17.81 1.28 14.11
CA LEU A 484 -18.09 1.72 12.76
C LEU A 484 -19.40 1.12 12.24
N PHE A 485 -20.32 1.96 11.77
CA PHE A 485 -21.63 1.59 11.23
C PHE A 485 -21.79 2.09 9.80
N GLY A 486 -22.33 1.26 8.90
CA GLY A 486 -22.59 1.64 7.51
C GLY A 486 -21.32 1.90 6.68
N PHE A 487 -20.21 1.28 7.03
CA PHE A 487 -18.97 1.25 6.24
C PHE A 487 -19.02 0.09 5.24
N ASP A 488 -20.01 0.09 4.35
CA ASP A 488 -20.28 -1.07 3.49
C ASP A 488 -19.25 -1.24 2.39
N CYS A 489 -18.88 -0.15 1.75
CA CYS A 489 -18.00 -0.10 0.55
C CYS A 489 -18.46 -1.03 -0.59
N SER A 490 -19.70 -1.50 -0.52
CA SER A 490 -20.37 -2.33 -1.51
C SER A 490 -21.80 -1.84 -1.72
N VAL A 491 -22.37 -2.20 -2.86
CA VAL A 491 -23.75 -1.92 -3.25
C VAL A 491 -24.53 -3.21 -3.11
N ALA A 492 -25.59 -3.20 -2.32
CA ALA A 492 -26.36 -4.42 -2.03
C ALA A 492 -27.02 -5.00 -3.27
N GLU A 493 -27.50 -4.13 -4.16
CA GLU A 493 -28.17 -4.53 -5.39
C GLU A 493 -27.80 -3.58 -6.53
N VAL A 494 -27.50 -4.14 -7.71
CA VAL A 494 -27.16 -3.40 -8.94
C VAL A 494 -28.17 -3.77 -10.00
N THR A 495 -29.00 -2.80 -10.41
CA THR A 495 -29.99 -2.97 -11.48
C THR A 495 -29.32 -3.09 -12.85
N GLU A 496 -30.06 -3.57 -13.87
CA GLU A 496 -29.54 -3.64 -15.24
C GLU A 496 -29.16 -2.25 -15.79
N GLU A 497 -29.87 -1.20 -15.42
CA GLU A 497 -29.52 0.19 -15.77
C GLU A 497 -28.17 0.58 -15.17
N MET A 498 -27.96 0.26 -13.88
CA MET A 498 -26.70 0.57 -13.18
C MET A 498 -25.51 -0.18 -13.79
N LYS A 499 -25.69 -1.40 -14.29
CA LYS A 499 -24.61 -2.17 -14.97
C LYS A 499 -24.12 -1.47 -16.24
N ASN A 500 -24.99 -0.70 -16.89
CA ASN A 500 -24.67 0.03 -18.11
C ASN A 500 -24.08 1.43 -17.85
N GLU A 501 -24.09 1.91 -16.59
CA GLU A 501 -23.47 3.17 -16.25
C GLU A 501 -21.95 3.12 -16.41
N LYS A 502 -21.39 4.13 -17.07
CA LYS A 502 -19.95 4.26 -17.32
C LYS A 502 -19.39 5.55 -16.72
N VAL A 503 -18.13 5.47 -16.34
CA VAL A 503 -17.29 6.62 -15.96
C VAL A 503 -15.98 6.51 -16.74
N LEU A 504 -15.66 7.51 -17.57
CA LEU A 504 -14.50 7.50 -18.47
C LEU A 504 -14.42 6.19 -19.30
N ASP A 505 -15.53 5.82 -19.95
CA ASP A 505 -15.71 4.62 -20.79
C ASP A 505 -15.55 3.26 -20.08
N LYS A 506 -15.36 3.26 -18.75
CA LYS A 506 -15.29 2.04 -17.93
C LYS A 506 -16.58 1.84 -17.14
N PRO A 507 -16.97 0.58 -16.86
CA PRO A 507 -18.13 0.31 -16.00
C PRO A 507 -17.98 1.06 -14.67
N LYS A 508 -19.03 1.74 -14.24
CA LYS A 508 -19.07 2.43 -12.94
C LYS A 508 -19.18 1.43 -11.79
N TYR A 509 -20.00 0.39 -11.99
CA TYR A 509 -20.18 -0.70 -11.05
C TYR A 509 -19.48 -1.94 -11.58
N PHE A 510 -18.70 -2.60 -10.73
CA PHE A 510 -18.00 -3.83 -11.05
C PHE A 510 -17.97 -4.75 -9.83
N ARG A 511 -17.69 -6.02 -10.05
CA ARG A 511 -17.62 -7.01 -8.98
C ARG A 511 -16.18 -7.21 -8.52
N VAL A 512 -16.01 -7.31 -7.22
CA VAL A 512 -14.76 -7.73 -6.57
C VAL A 512 -15.01 -8.97 -5.75
N GLU A 513 -13.99 -9.80 -5.62
CA GLU A 513 -14.02 -11.01 -4.81
C GLU A 513 -13.13 -10.85 -3.57
N THR A 514 -13.63 -11.31 -2.43
CA THR A 514 -12.82 -11.47 -1.22
C THR A 514 -13.41 -12.63 -0.38
N ASN A 515 -12.55 -13.52 0.10
CA ASN A 515 -12.93 -14.73 0.84
C ASN A 515 -13.96 -15.66 0.12
N GLY A 516 -13.92 -15.70 -1.21
CA GLY A 516 -14.87 -16.46 -2.02
C GLY A 516 -16.24 -15.80 -2.19
N GLU A 517 -16.45 -14.63 -1.61
CA GLU A 517 -17.68 -13.84 -1.72
C GLU A 517 -17.50 -12.72 -2.75
N TYR A 518 -18.59 -12.41 -3.48
CA TYR A 518 -18.58 -11.39 -4.53
C TYR A 518 -19.39 -10.17 -4.13
N PHE A 519 -18.79 -9.00 -4.27
CA PHE A 519 -19.41 -7.72 -3.93
C PHE A 519 -19.45 -6.77 -5.12
N TRP A 520 -20.60 -6.17 -5.37
CA TRP A 520 -20.70 -5.04 -6.28
C TRP A 520 -20.15 -3.79 -5.62
N THR A 521 -19.29 -3.06 -6.34
CA THR A 521 -18.66 -1.84 -5.83
C THR A 521 -18.46 -0.81 -6.94
N THR A 522 -17.97 0.36 -6.59
CA THR A 522 -17.49 1.39 -7.51
C THR A 522 -16.04 1.73 -7.19
N GLY A 523 -15.35 2.46 -8.08
CA GLY A 523 -13.97 2.88 -7.82
C GLY A 523 -13.82 3.69 -6.51
N GLU A 524 -14.76 4.59 -6.19
CA GLU A 524 -14.75 5.37 -4.95
C GLU A 524 -14.94 4.48 -3.71
N LEU A 525 -15.88 3.54 -3.77
CA LEU A 525 -16.17 2.62 -2.66
C LEU A 525 -15.00 1.63 -2.46
N LEU A 526 -14.39 1.14 -3.53
CA LEU A 526 -13.23 0.25 -3.43
C LEU A 526 -12.02 0.98 -2.82
N ALA A 527 -11.78 2.23 -3.20
CA ALA A 527 -10.73 3.05 -2.58
C ALA A 527 -10.96 3.20 -1.07
N MET A 528 -12.22 3.41 -0.66
CA MET A 528 -12.58 3.47 0.76
C MET A 528 -12.37 2.12 1.46
N ALA A 529 -12.70 0.98 0.82
CA ALA A 529 -12.46 -0.35 1.38
C ALA A 529 -10.96 -0.61 1.58
N GLN A 530 -10.12 -0.20 0.62
CA GLN A 530 -8.66 -0.29 0.73
C GLN A 530 -8.09 0.61 1.83
N ASP A 531 -8.68 1.78 2.07
CA ASP A 531 -8.32 2.61 3.22
C ASP A 531 -8.72 1.95 4.56
N CYS A 532 -9.88 1.30 4.61
CA CYS A 532 -10.30 0.50 5.77
C CYS A 532 -9.35 -0.67 6.02
N GLU A 533 -8.94 -1.40 4.96
CA GLU A 533 -7.98 -2.50 5.06
C GLU A 533 -6.65 -2.03 5.68
N LYS A 534 -6.12 -0.91 5.19
CA LYS A 534 -4.89 -0.32 5.74
C LYS A 534 -5.05 0.11 7.21
N LEU A 535 -6.22 0.67 7.55
CA LEU A 535 -6.52 1.05 8.92
C LEU A 535 -6.59 -0.18 9.84
N PHE A 536 -7.27 -1.23 9.41
CA PHE A 536 -7.47 -2.46 10.20
C PHE A 536 -6.20 -3.29 10.33
N ALA A 537 -5.32 -3.25 9.32
CA ALA A 537 -4.01 -3.93 9.35
C ALA A 537 -2.96 -3.19 10.20
N ASN A 538 -3.24 -1.97 10.63
CA ASN A 538 -2.32 -1.19 11.44
C ASN A 538 -2.48 -1.53 12.93
N THR A 539 -1.69 -2.49 13.40
CA THR A 539 -1.70 -2.96 14.80
C THR A 539 -1.07 -1.96 15.77
N ASP A 540 -0.32 -0.99 15.25
CA ASP A 540 0.38 0.01 16.07
C ASP A 540 -0.51 1.21 16.44
N MET A 541 -1.78 1.19 16.04
CA MET A 541 -2.71 2.26 16.37
C MET A 541 -3.20 2.12 17.81
N ASP A 542 -3.03 3.20 18.57
CA ASP A 542 -3.58 3.38 19.90
C ASP A 542 -5.11 3.54 19.86
N MET A 543 -5.81 2.54 19.29
CA MET A 543 -7.27 2.54 19.20
C MET A 543 -7.87 1.14 19.16
N ALA A 544 -9.01 0.97 19.83
CA ALA A 544 -9.86 -0.22 19.71
C ALA A 544 -10.93 0.01 18.63
N LEU A 545 -11.00 -0.87 17.64
CA LEU A 545 -11.96 -0.79 16.55
C LEU A 545 -12.95 -1.95 16.59
N LYS A 546 -14.20 -1.65 16.26
CA LYS A 546 -15.23 -2.65 16.02
C LYS A 546 -16.06 -2.25 14.80
N VAL A 547 -16.23 -3.16 13.85
CA VAL A 547 -17.03 -2.94 12.65
C VAL A 547 -18.37 -3.64 12.77
N HIS A 548 -19.46 -2.89 12.53
CA HIS A 548 -20.83 -3.40 12.46
C HIS A 548 -21.30 -3.42 11.01
N GLY A 549 -21.95 -4.50 10.65
CA GLY A 549 -22.45 -4.78 9.32
C GLY A 549 -22.21 -6.25 8.98
N LYS A 550 -23.03 -6.79 8.08
CA LYS A 550 -22.90 -8.16 7.58
C LYS A 550 -23.04 -8.12 6.06
N ASN A 551 -22.38 -9.05 5.39
CA ASN A 551 -22.46 -9.21 3.93
C ASN A 551 -22.09 -7.93 3.16
N THR A 552 -21.07 -7.24 3.62
CA THR A 552 -20.48 -6.06 2.96
C THR A 552 -19.00 -6.28 2.69
N LEU A 553 -18.45 -5.56 1.73
CA LEU A 553 -17.03 -5.68 1.40
C LEU A 553 -16.15 -5.37 2.63
N VAL A 554 -16.46 -4.33 3.39
CA VAL A 554 -15.69 -3.96 4.59
C VAL A 554 -15.85 -4.99 5.70
N SER A 555 -17.00 -5.68 5.83
CA SER A 555 -17.14 -6.74 6.82
C SER A 555 -16.21 -7.92 6.57
N GLU A 556 -15.92 -8.25 5.31
CA GLU A 556 -14.95 -9.30 4.94
C GLU A 556 -13.50 -8.82 5.14
N VAL A 557 -13.21 -7.58 4.77
CA VAL A 557 -11.89 -6.95 5.05
C VAL A 557 -11.61 -6.95 6.55
N TRP A 558 -12.60 -6.65 7.39
CA TRP A 558 -12.48 -6.69 8.85
C TRP A 558 -12.19 -8.10 9.37
N LYS A 559 -12.91 -9.13 8.89
CA LYS A 559 -12.65 -10.53 9.26
C LYS A 559 -11.23 -10.98 8.94
N ASN A 560 -10.70 -10.57 7.78
CA ASN A 560 -9.33 -10.87 7.39
C ASN A 560 -8.31 -10.23 8.32
N SER A 561 -8.55 -8.99 8.71
CA SER A 561 -7.68 -8.25 9.62
C SER A 561 -7.66 -8.85 11.03
N ILE A 562 -8.81 -9.29 11.55
CA ILE A 562 -8.87 -9.99 12.85
C ILE A 562 -8.07 -11.29 12.80
N LYS A 563 -8.27 -12.13 11.79
CA LYS A 563 -7.53 -13.40 11.65
C LYS A 563 -6.01 -13.19 11.59
N ALA A 564 -5.57 -12.15 10.86
CA ALA A 564 -4.15 -11.80 10.78
C ALA A 564 -3.60 -11.35 12.14
N ASN A 565 -4.39 -10.59 12.91
CA ASN A 565 -3.99 -10.08 14.22
C ASN A 565 -4.03 -11.16 15.31
N GLU A 566 -5.00 -12.07 15.28
CA GLU A 566 -5.05 -13.21 16.20
C GLU A 566 -3.80 -14.09 16.06
N LYS A 567 -3.38 -14.38 14.84
CA LYS A 567 -2.15 -15.12 14.59
C LYS A 567 -0.91 -14.41 15.16
N TYR A 568 -0.86 -13.08 15.05
CA TYR A 568 0.24 -12.26 15.56
C TYR A 568 0.25 -12.21 17.10
N TYR A 569 -0.91 -12.15 17.73
CA TYR A 569 -1.04 -12.16 19.20
C TYR A 569 -0.63 -13.51 19.82
N TYR A 570 -0.95 -14.61 19.20
CA TYR A 570 -0.54 -15.95 19.67
C TYR A 570 0.97 -16.16 19.56
N GLU A 571 1.61 -15.71 18.50
CA GLU A 571 3.07 -15.78 18.34
C GLU A 571 3.84 -14.94 19.38
N ILE A 572 3.29 -13.81 19.82
CA ILE A 572 3.91 -12.96 20.86
C ILE A 572 3.72 -13.55 22.27
N ILE A 573 2.63 -14.25 22.54
CA ILE A 573 2.36 -14.87 23.86
C ILE A 573 3.19 -16.13 24.06
N GLU A 574 3.46 -16.91 23.03
CA GLU A 574 4.31 -18.09 23.11
C GLU A 574 5.79 -17.74 23.33
N ASP A 575 6.28 -16.61 22.80
CA ASP A 575 7.64 -16.12 23.05
C ASP A 575 7.82 -15.44 24.42
N ALA A 576 6.73 -15.12 25.13
CA ALA A 576 6.74 -14.45 26.44
C ALA A 576 6.51 -15.41 27.63
N ALA A 577 6.24 -16.68 27.39
CA ALA A 577 6.10 -17.75 28.39
C ALA A 577 7.31 -18.69 28.37
#